data_f44f9ee246bdd24c418bfdc7871a65c0
#
_entry.id   f44f9ee246bdd24c418bfdc7871a65c0
#
_cell.length_a   1.000
_cell.length_b   1.000
_cell.length_c   1.000
_cell.angle_alpha   90.00
_cell.angle_beta   90.00
_cell.angle_gamma   90.00
#
_symmetry.space_group_name_H-M   'P 1'
#
loop_
_entity.id
_entity.type
_entity.pdbx_description
1 polymer ?
#
loop_
_entity_poly.entity_id
_entity_poly.type
_entity_poly.pdbx_seq_one_letter_code
_entity_poly.pdbx_strand_id
1 'polypeptide(L)'
;MAKQLILPDVVCKVEKSGNRFNAWSTDGTKYTSEITHGCRKNAFNGNYLIGRFVSTNGNKGYAWRKVTDKVLAAMENSPSQNTPNTEASVSVDVPSDHAEVLNFIHTSYDLKPQGLMMSELKWKYLIRSAVRGKNIMMTGPAGCGKTMAAKAVVNSLDRADYYFNLGATQDPRSTLIGNTHFEKEKGTFFSKSLFVEAIQTPNAVILLDELSRAHPDAWNILMTVLDYGQRYLRLDEADGSDTIKVADGVTFVATANIGNEYTSTRVMDKALMDRFTIVEMDVLSEDDETTLLNYMFPHVDSIVLGNVAKIASLTRSESNSDTARITSGVSTRTTVELCGLLYDGFSLEEASEVSIYPQYDSTGGVDSERTFVKQIVQKFCDDGSNDDLFNEDEMSEAEGDAS
;
A
#
# COMPACT_ATOMS: atom_id res chain seq x y z
N MET A 1 20.65 30.20 15.28
CA MET A 1 20.05 28.88 15.06
C MET A 1 19.96 28.65 13.56
N ALA A 2 20.53 27.59 13.07
CA ALA A 2 20.61 27.30 11.63
C ALA A 2 19.21 26.98 11.07
N LYS A 3 18.82 27.64 10.00
CA LYS A 3 17.60 27.36 9.25
C LYS A 3 17.89 26.13 8.38
N GLN A 4 17.10 25.09 8.51
CA GLN A 4 17.26 23.88 7.71
C GLN A 4 16.60 24.10 6.34
N LEU A 5 17.39 23.97 5.27
CA LEU A 5 16.90 24.02 3.89
C LEU A 5 16.27 22.67 3.53
N ILE A 6 15.04 22.67 3.04
CA ILE A 6 14.30 21.40 2.78
C ILE A 6 14.36 21.01 1.29
N LEU A 7 14.62 21.96 0.40
CA LEU A 7 14.73 21.70 -1.04
C LEU A 7 16.05 22.23 -1.58
N PRO A 8 16.58 21.61 -2.66
CA PRO A 8 17.74 22.15 -3.35
C PRO A 8 17.46 23.58 -3.82
N ASP A 9 18.50 24.42 -3.76
CA ASP A 9 18.44 25.78 -4.22
C ASP A 9 18.14 25.85 -5.73
N VAL A 10 17.11 26.58 -6.11
CA VAL A 10 16.74 26.80 -7.51
C VAL A 10 17.16 28.20 -7.90
N VAL A 11 17.84 28.35 -9.05
CA VAL A 11 18.20 29.70 -9.58
C VAL A 11 16.97 30.34 -10.20
N CYS A 12 16.60 31.51 -9.71
CA CYS A 12 15.47 32.25 -10.22
C CYS A 12 15.87 33.64 -10.68
N LYS A 13 15.30 34.09 -11.79
CA LYS A 13 15.32 35.50 -12.19
C LYS A 13 14.28 36.24 -11.37
N VAL A 14 14.72 37.30 -10.66
CA VAL A 14 13.86 38.09 -9.78
C VAL A 14 13.68 39.49 -10.33
N GLU A 15 12.43 39.93 -10.44
CA GLU A 15 12.06 41.28 -10.83
C GLU A 15 11.20 41.94 -9.76
N LYS A 16 11.51 43.17 -9.43
CA LYS A 16 10.75 43.99 -8.47
C LYS A 16 9.61 44.71 -9.18
N SER A 17 8.39 44.57 -8.70
CA SER A 17 7.20 45.28 -9.17
C SER A 17 6.48 45.93 -7.99
N GLY A 18 6.76 47.20 -7.74
CA GLY A 18 6.23 47.93 -6.58
C GLY A 18 6.70 47.33 -5.25
N ASN A 19 5.77 46.97 -4.39
CA ASN A 19 6.04 46.26 -3.12
C ASN A 19 6.08 44.72 -3.24
N ARG A 20 6.00 44.19 -4.44
CA ARG A 20 6.03 42.76 -4.71
C ARG A 20 7.28 42.37 -5.48
N PHE A 21 7.74 41.12 -5.27
CA PHE A 21 8.81 40.53 -6.05
C PHE A 21 8.22 39.39 -6.85
N ASN A 22 8.55 39.32 -8.12
CA ASN A 22 8.25 38.19 -8.99
C ASN A 22 9.55 37.43 -9.22
N ALA A 23 9.53 36.13 -9.03
CA ALA A 23 10.65 35.25 -9.29
C ALA A 23 10.21 34.13 -10.22
N TRP A 24 11.01 33.85 -11.25
CA TRP A 24 10.80 32.76 -12.20
C TRP A 24 12.04 31.90 -12.25
N SER A 25 11.88 30.58 -12.11
CA SER A 25 12.95 29.66 -12.42
C SER A 25 13.17 29.53 -13.94
N THR A 26 14.24 28.87 -14.32
CA THR A 26 14.60 28.66 -15.74
C THR A 26 13.56 27.83 -16.50
N ASP A 27 12.77 27.02 -15.81
CA ASP A 27 11.62 26.25 -16.35
C ASP A 27 10.31 27.04 -16.42
N GLY A 28 10.32 28.33 -16.00
CA GLY A 28 9.14 29.20 -16.02
C GLY A 28 8.27 29.14 -14.76
N THR A 29 8.62 28.34 -13.76
CA THR A 29 7.85 28.26 -12.50
C THR A 29 7.91 29.58 -11.73
N LYS A 30 6.74 30.08 -11.29
CA LYS A 30 6.60 31.35 -10.60
C LYS A 30 6.53 31.21 -9.08
N TYR A 31 7.37 31.95 -8.35
CA TYR A 31 7.51 31.91 -6.88
C TYR A 31 7.13 33.24 -6.19
N THR A 32 5.99 33.81 -6.50
CA THR A 32 5.68 35.20 -6.08
C THR A 32 4.87 35.37 -4.82
N SER A 33 4.04 34.40 -4.44
CA SER A 33 3.02 34.64 -3.41
C SER A 33 3.46 34.29 -1.98
N GLU A 34 4.58 33.59 -1.80
CA GLU A 34 4.96 32.96 -0.53
C GLU A 34 6.28 33.50 0.06
N ILE A 35 6.78 34.64 -0.42
CA ILE A 35 8.09 35.15 -0.01
C ILE A 35 8.01 35.93 1.29
N THR A 36 8.67 35.41 2.31
CA THR A 36 8.63 35.91 3.67
C THR A 36 9.73 36.96 4.01
N HIS A 37 9.51 37.64 5.10
CA HIS A 37 10.11 38.82 5.68
C HIS A 37 11.64 39.09 5.51
N GLY A 38 12.49 38.09 5.37
CA GLY A 38 13.94 38.29 5.32
C GLY A 38 14.47 38.81 3.98
N CYS A 39 13.73 38.66 2.90
CA CYS A 39 14.19 38.96 1.53
C CYS A 39 13.79 40.36 1.03
N ARG A 40 12.83 41.01 1.68
CA ARG A 40 12.27 42.31 1.19
C ARG A 40 13.25 43.45 1.14
N LYS A 41 14.26 43.45 2.02
CA LYS A 41 15.21 44.57 2.13
C LYS A 41 16.39 44.51 1.15
N ASN A 42 16.72 43.28 0.67
CA ASN A 42 17.94 43.04 -0.10
C ASN A 42 17.71 42.42 -1.49
N ALA A 43 16.46 42.31 -1.94
CA ALA A 43 16.16 41.79 -3.26
C ALA A 43 16.17 42.88 -4.31
N PHE A 44 17.07 42.80 -5.25
CA PHE A 44 17.17 43.65 -6.44
C PHE A 44 16.90 42.81 -7.67
N ASN A 45 16.63 43.44 -8.80
CA ASN A 45 16.56 42.74 -10.08
C ASN A 45 17.85 41.94 -10.31
N GLY A 46 17.74 40.69 -10.61
CA GLY A 46 18.89 39.79 -10.81
C GLY A 46 18.59 38.30 -10.55
N ASN A 47 19.65 37.54 -10.52
CA ASN A 47 19.57 36.09 -10.28
C ASN A 47 19.77 35.76 -8.79
N TYR A 48 18.90 34.90 -8.26
CA TYR A 48 18.94 34.50 -6.86
C TYR A 48 18.75 32.99 -6.75
N LEU A 49 19.44 32.37 -5.79
CA LEU A 49 19.14 31.05 -5.32
C LEU A 49 17.97 31.14 -4.32
N ILE A 50 16.93 30.35 -4.57
CA ILE A 50 15.73 30.29 -3.73
C ILE A 50 15.60 28.87 -3.17
N GLY A 51 15.58 28.75 -1.86
CA GLY A 51 15.40 27.48 -1.18
C GLY A 51 14.26 27.53 -0.17
N ARG A 52 13.53 26.44 0.03
CA ARG A 52 12.54 26.30 1.11
C ARG A 52 13.20 26.16 2.45
N PHE A 53 12.64 26.79 3.47
CA PHE A 53 13.06 26.57 4.86
C PHE A 53 11.86 26.42 5.79
N VAL A 54 12.08 25.72 6.91
CA VAL A 54 11.18 25.72 8.05
C VAL A 54 11.88 26.39 9.22
N SER A 55 11.23 27.40 9.84
CA SER A 55 11.75 28.02 11.05
C SER A 55 11.55 27.08 12.26
N THR A 56 12.30 27.33 13.34
CA THR A 56 12.14 26.64 14.63
C THR A 56 10.71 26.73 15.21
N ASN A 57 9.89 27.65 14.73
CA ASN A 57 8.49 27.82 15.14
C ASN A 57 7.51 27.19 14.11
N GLY A 58 7.96 26.29 13.26
CA GLY A 58 7.12 25.60 12.28
C GLY A 58 6.71 26.42 11.05
N ASN A 59 7.05 27.71 10.98
CA ASN A 59 6.70 28.54 9.82
C ASN A 59 7.51 28.16 8.58
N LYS A 60 6.82 27.86 7.50
CA LYS A 60 7.40 27.53 6.19
C LYS A 60 7.62 28.81 5.38
N GLY A 61 8.71 28.91 4.62
CA GLY A 61 9.00 30.07 3.77
C GLY A 61 10.16 29.81 2.81
N TYR A 62 10.52 30.87 2.04
CA TYR A 62 11.63 30.82 1.11
C TYR A 62 12.77 31.72 1.61
N ALA A 63 14.00 31.22 1.52
CA ALA A 63 15.22 31.99 1.72
C ALA A 63 15.86 32.33 0.36
N TRP A 64 16.45 33.50 0.24
CA TRP A 64 17.03 34.01 -0.98
C TRP A 64 18.52 34.31 -0.76
N ARG A 65 19.34 33.99 -1.75
CA ARG A 65 20.75 34.37 -1.78
C ARG A 65 21.08 34.89 -3.18
N LYS A 66 21.63 36.09 -3.28
CA LYS A 66 22.07 36.68 -4.55
C LYS A 66 23.19 35.82 -5.16
N VAL A 67 23.07 35.52 -6.42
CA VAL A 67 24.06 34.78 -7.20
C VAL A 67 24.84 35.81 -8.04
N THR A 68 26.16 35.82 -7.90
CA THR A 68 27.05 36.62 -8.76
C THR A 68 27.30 35.89 -10.09
N ASP A 69 27.57 36.62 -11.15
CA ASP A 69 27.82 36.06 -12.49
C ASP A 69 28.92 34.98 -12.47
N LYS A 70 29.92 35.12 -11.58
CA LYS A 70 30.95 34.09 -11.38
C LYS A 70 30.43 32.80 -10.82
N VAL A 71 29.44 32.84 -9.93
CA VAL A 71 28.80 31.65 -9.34
C VAL A 71 27.85 31.01 -10.35
N LEU A 72 27.16 31.82 -11.15
CA LEU A 72 26.31 31.34 -12.24
C LEU A 72 27.13 30.57 -13.28
N ALA A 73 28.21 31.14 -13.77
CA ALA A 73 29.13 30.51 -14.71
C ALA A 73 29.82 29.28 -14.12
N ALA A 74 30.08 29.23 -12.82
CA ALA A 74 30.62 28.06 -12.14
C ALA A 74 29.54 26.93 -11.99
N MET A 75 28.27 27.30 -11.84
CA MET A 75 27.15 26.33 -11.79
C MET A 75 26.83 25.77 -13.19
N GLU A 76 26.96 26.58 -14.24
CA GLU A 76 26.80 26.14 -15.63
C GLU A 76 27.95 25.22 -16.09
N ASN A 77 29.15 25.40 -15.55
CA ASN A 77 30.35 24.64 -15.93
C ASN A 77 30.70 23.50 -14.94
N SER A 78 29.97 23.35 -13.86
CA SER A 78 30.15 22.20 -12.96
C SER A 78 29.33 21.01 -13.47
N PRO A 79 29.92 19.85 -13.72
CA PRO A 79 29.14 18.64 -13.86
C PRO A 79 28.35 18.48 -12.56
N SER A 80 27.04 18.32 -12.67
CA SER A 80 26.09 18.18 -11.59
C SER A 80 26.55 17.15 -10.54
N GLN A 81 27.26 17.64 -9.53
CA GLN A 81 27.53 16.86 -8.32
C GLN A 81 26.83 17.56 -7.18
N ASN A 82 25.64 17.12 -6.90
CA ASN A 82 24.98 17.03 -5.60
C ASN A 82 23.47 16.96 -5.78
N THR A 83 23.03 15.82 -6.28
CA THR A 83 21.74 15.27 -5.90
C THR A 83 22.02 14.17 -4.88
N PRO A 84 21.40 14.19 -3.70
CA PRO A 84 21.37 13.01 -2.88
C PRO A 84 20.54 11.98 -3.64
N ASN A 85 21.17 10.90 -4.06
CA ASN A 85 20.54 9.69 -4.61
C ASN A 85 19.29 9.91 -5.47
N THR A 86 19.45 10.54 -6.62
CA THR A 86 18.68 10.12 -7.77
C THR A 86 19.50 8.99 -8.36
N GLU A 87 19.06 7.76 -8.17
CA GLU A 87 19.50 6.63 -8.95
C GLU A 87 19.61 7.09 -10.39
N ALA A 88 20.74 6.80 -11.02
CA ALA A 88 21.00 7.17 -12.39
C ALA A 88 19.76 6.79 -13.23
N SER A 89 18.98 7.78 -13.61
CA SER A 89 17.93 7.59 -14.60
C SER A 89 18.67 7.20 -15.88
N VAL A 90 18.70 5.90 -16.14
CA VAL A 90 19.14 5.40 -17.43
C VAL A 90 18.23 6.09 -18.44
N SER A 91 18.80 7.02 -19.21
CA SER A 91 18.07 7.63 -20.32
C SER A 91 17.87 6.52 -21.35
N VAL A 92 16.73 5.87 -21.24
CA VAL A 92 16.29 4.89 -22.24
C VAL A 92 15.73 5.71 -23.40
N ASP A 93 16.28 5.54 -24.57
CA ASP A 93 15.68 6.06 -25.80
C ASP A 93 14.36 5.31 -26.02
N VAL A 94 13.27 5.96 -25.64
CA VAL A 94 11.94 5.36 -25.65
C VAL A 94 11.30 5.62 -27.01
N PRO A 95 10.94 4.55 -27.78
CA PRO A 95 10.20 4.71 -29.01
C PRO A 95 8.91 5.51 -28.77
N SER A 96 8.57 6.36 -29.74
CA SER A 96 7.44 7.29 -29.66
C SER A 96 6.09 6.60 -29.43
N ASP A 97 5.92 5.37 -29.89
CA ASP A 97 4.74 4.53 -29.70
C ASP A 97 4.56 4.05 -28.23
N HIS A 98 5.60 4.13 -27.42
CA HIS A 98 5.54 3.81 -26.00
C HIS A 98 5.37 5.04 -25.08
N ALA A 99 5.49 6.24 -25.62
CA ALA A 99 5.48 7.47 -24.83
C ALA A 99 4.17 7.66 -24.05
N GLU A 100 3.02 7.36 -24.63
CA GLU A 100 1.71 7.45 -23.97
C GLU A 100 1.58 6.45 -22.83
N VAL A 101 2.03 5.22 -23.03
CA VAL A 101 2.03 4.17 -22.00
C VAL A 101 2.93 4.56 -20.83
N LEU A 102 4.09 5.13 -21.10
CA LEU A 102 5.00 5.60 -20.06
C LEU A 102 4.40 6.77 -19.29
N ASN A 103 3.84 7.73 -19.99
CA ASN A 103 3.17 8.86 -19.35
C ASN A 103 2.03 8.37 -18.44
N PHE A 104 1.18 7.46 -18.91
CA PHE A 104 0.12 6.86 -18.11
C PHE A 104 0.66 6.18 -16.83
N ILE A 105 1.73 5.38 -16.95
CA ILE A 105 2.35 4.72 -15.79
C ILE A 105 2.86 5.76 -14.79
N HIS A 106 3.54 6.81 -15.25
CA HIS A 106 4.13 7.81 -14.37
C HIS A 106 3.10 8.70 -13.68
N THR A 107 1.97 9.00 -14.33
CA THR A 107 0.88 9.80 -13.74
C THR A 107 -0.16 8.96 -13.01
N SER A 108 -0.08 7.64 -13.07
CA SER A 108 -1.10 6.72 -12.53
C SER A 108 -1.31 6.83 -11.02
N TYR A 109 -0.38 7.44 -10.26
CA TYR A 109 -0.54 7.56 -8.81
C TYR A 109 -1.75 8.42 -8.41
N ASP A 110 -2.13 9.36 -9.26
CA ASP A 110 -3.33 10.18 -9.08
C ASP A 110 -4.64 9.37 -9.19
N LEU A 111 -4.57 8.17 -9.81
CA LEU A 111 -5.71 7.24 -9.93
C LEU A 111 -5.84 6.32 -8.70
N LYS A 112 -4.86 6.31 -7.81
CA LYS A 112 -4.90 5.49 -6.61
C LYS A 112 -6.01 5.99 -5.68
N PRO A 113 -6.95 5.11 -5.23
CA PRO A 113 -7.95 5.51 -4.25
C PRO A 113 -7.32 6.05 -2.97
N GLN A 114 -7.89 7.10 -2.40
CA GLN A 114 -7.38 7.72 -1.17
C GLN A 114 -7.40 6.74 0.02
N GLY A 115 -8.39 5.86 0.09
CA GLY A 115 -8.46 4.81 1.11
C GLY A 115 -7.49 3.64 0.93
N LEU A 116 -6.66 3.62 -0.12
CA LEU A 116 -5.61 2.63 -0.30
C LEU A 116 -4.26 3.22 0.11
N MET A 117 -3.71 2.79 1.25
CA MET A 117 -2.37 3.18 1.68
C MET A 117 -1.34 2.31 0.97
N MET A 118 -0.59 2.90 0.06
CA MET A 118 0.46 2.24 -0.71
C MET A 118 1.44 3.28 -1.25
N SER A 119 2.73 2.96 -1.26
CA SER A 119 3.75 3.85 -1.82
C SER A 119 3.54 4.07 -3.32
N GLU A 120 3.95 5.24 -3.81
CA GLU A 120 3.87 5.61 -5.22
C GLU A 120 4.59 4.60 -6.12
N LEU A 121 5.76 4.11 -5.69
CA LEU A 121 6.54 3.12 -6.43
C LEU A 121 5.79 1.79 -6.58
N LYS A 122 5.24 1.24 -5.49
CA LYS A 122 4.48 -0.02 -5.52
C LYS A 122 3.24 0.12 -6.41
N TRP A 123 2.51 1.24 -6.32
CA TRP A 123 1.35 1.51 -7.17
C TRP A 123 1.72 1.58 -8.65
N LYS A 124 2.70 2.40 -9.02
CA LYS A 124 3.18 2.52 -10.41
C LYS A 124 3.67 1.19 -10.96
N TYR A 125 4.29 0.37 -10.12
CA TYR A 125 4.76 -0.96 -10.51
C TYR A 125 3.60 -1.93 -10.77
N LEU A 126 2.53 -1.88 -9.98
CA LEU A 126 1.30 -2.62 -10.22
C LEU A 126 0.66 -2.21 -11.55
N ILE A 127 0.43 -0.92 -11.75
CA ILE A 127 -0.16 -0.38 -12.99
C ILE A 127 0.71 -0.75 -14.21
N ARG A 128 2.02 -0.53 -14.13
CA ARG A 128 2.95 -0.93 -15.20
C ARG A 128 2.83 -2.40 -15.55
N SER A 129 2.75 -3.26 -14.54
CA SER A 129 2.67 -4.70 -14.76
C SER A 129 1.32 -5.08 -15.41
N ALA A 130 0.22 -4.50 -14.97
CA ALA A 130 -1.10 -4.72 -15.54
C ALA A 130 -1.21 -4.20 -16.99
N VAL A 131 -0.69 -3.00 -17.27
CA VAL A 131 -0.68 -2.43 -18.64
C VAL A 131 0.13 -3.28 -19.59
N ARG A 132 1.22 -3.89 -19.11
CA ARG A 132 2.11 -4.77 -19.89
C ARG A 132 1.63 -6.23 -19.94
N GLY A 133 0.45 -6.56 -19.43
CA GLY A 133 -0.10 -7.92 -19.44
C GLY A 133 0.72 -8.91 -18.58
N LYS A 134 1.43 -8.43 -17.55
CA LYS A 134 2.21 -9.29 -16.64
C LYS A 134 1.31 -9.87 -15.57
N ASN A 135 1.57 -11.12 -15.19
CA ASN A 135 0.91 -11.70 -14.04
C ASN A 135 1.50 -11.08 -12.76
N ILE A 136 0.65 -10.72 -11.82
CA ILE A 136 1.01 -10.04 -10.58
C ILE A 136 0.55 -10.91 -9.42
N MET A 137 1.38 -11.08 -8.39
CA MET A 137 0.98 -11.67 -7.13
C MET A 137 1.23 -10.67 -6.00
N MET A 138 0.18 -10.29 -5.30
CA MET A 138 0.30 -9.50 -4.07
C MET A 138 0.39 -10.43 -2.88
N THR A 139 1.48 -10.32 -2.14
CA THR A 139 1.76 -11.12 -0.94
C THR A 139 1.76 -10.24 0.29
N GLY A 140 1.52 -10.82 1.46
CA GLY A 140 1.57 -10.09 2.72
C GLY A 140 0.56 -10.59 3.74
N PRO A 141 0.54 -10.00 4.95
CA PRO A 141 -0.34 -10.41 6.04
C PRO A 141 -1.83 -10.30 5.72
N ALA A 142 -2.66 -10.98 6.50
CA ALA A 142 -4.11 -10.81 6.40
C ALA A 142 -4.51 -9.36 6.76
N GLY A 143 -5.46 -8.79 6.01
CA GLY A 143 -5.96 -7.45 6.29
C GLY A 143 -5.10 -6.28 5.79
N CYS A 144 -3.93 -6.50 5.16
CA CYS A 144 -3.08 -5.43 4.62
C CYS A 144 -3.58 -4.80 3.30
N GLY A 145 -4.80 -5.11 2.85
CA GLY A 145 -5.42 -4.47 1.69
C GLY A 145 -5.12 -5.08 0.32
N LYS A 146 -4.58 -6.32 0.22
CA LYS A 146 -4.24 -6.98 -1.06
C LYS A 146 -5.40 -7.00 -2.06
N THR A 147 -6.56 -7.52 -1.65
CA THR A 147 -7.75 -7.61 -2.52
C THR A 147 -8.27 -6.21 -2.90
N MET A 148 -8.16 -5.23 -1.99
CA MET A 148 -8.52 -3.83 -2.27
C MET A 148 -7.58 -3.22 -3.32
N ALA A 149 -6.27 -3.43 -3.19
CA ALA A 149 -5.28 -2.98 -4.16
C ALA A 149 -5.51 -3.62 -5.53
N ALA A 150 -5.81 -4.92 -5.57
CA ALA A 150 -6.14 -5.63 -6.79
C ALA A 150 -7.35 -5.03 -7.51
N LYS A 151 -8.45 -4.78 -6.79
CA LYS A 151 -9.66 -4.13 -7.33
C LYS A 151 -9.37 -2.69 -7.77
N ALA A 152 -8.55 -1.95 -7.03
CA ALA A 152 -8.16 -0.60 -7.39
C ALA A 152 -7.38 -0.55 -8.72
N VAL A 153 -6.48 -1.50 -8.97
CA VAL A 153 -5.78 -1.65 -10.26
C VAL A 153 -6.77 -1.89 -11.39
N VAL A 154 -7.74 -2.80 -11.20
CA VAL A 154 -8.79 -3.07 -12.19
C VAL A 154 -9.55 -1.79 -12.55
N ASN A 155 -10.06 -1.11 -11.54
CA ASN A 155 -10.86 0.11 -11.70
C ASN A 155 -10.07 1.23 -12.42
N SER A 156 -8.75 1.32 -12.17
CA SER A 156 -7.88 2.33 -12.80
C SER A 156 -7.62 2.07 -14.29
N LEU A 157 -7.85 0.85 -14.77
CA LEU A 157 -7.57 0.46 -16.15
C LEU A 157 -8.81 0.49 -17.05
N ASP A 158 -10.01 0.60 -16.47
CA ASP A 158 -11.30 0.54 -17.18
C ASP A 158 -11.39 -0.67 -18.14
N ARG A 159 -11.08 -1.86 -17.60
CA ARG A 159 -11.05 -3.12 -18.34
C ARG A 159 -12.08 -4.09 -17.77
N ALA A 160 -12.51 -5.04 -18.61
CA ALA A 160 -13.33 -6.15 -18.13
C ALA A 160 -12.61 -6.89 -17.00
N ASP A 161 -13.30 -7.17 -15.91
CA ASP A 161 -12.74 -7.86 -14.74
C ASP A 161 -13.54 -9.13 -14.39
N TYR A 162 -12.79 -10.09 -13.87
CA TYR A 162 -13.34 -11.36 -13.40
C TYR A 162 -12.70 -11.72 -12.07
N TYR A 163 -13.51 -12.19 -11.12
CA TYR A 163 -13.07 -12.52 -9.78
C TYR A 163 -13.29 -14.02 -9.48
N PHE A 164 -12.23 -14.69 -9.02
CA PHE A 164 -12.26 -16.09 -8.60
C PHE A 164 -11.61 -16.23 -7.21
N ASN A 165 -12.41 -16.64 -6.21
CA ASN A 165 -11.87 -17.01 -4.90
C ASN A 165 -11.45 -18.48 -4.94
N LEU A 166 -10.17 -18.73 -5.11
CA LEU A 166 -9.60 -20.06 -5.22
C LEU A 166 -9.42 -20.74 -3.86
N GLY A 167 -9.36 -19.97 -2.77
CA GLY A 167 -9.27 -20.48 -1.41
C GLY A 167 -10.57 -21.14 -0.92
N ALA A 168 -11.71 -20.74 -1.46
CA ALA A 168 -13.03 -21.31 -1.14
C ALA A 168 -13.46 -22.43 -2.08
N THR A 169 -12.72 -22.66 -3.16
CA THR A 169 -13.08 -23.63 -4.21
C THR A 169 -12.73 -25.05 -3.78
N GLN A 170 -13.72 -25.92 -3.69
CA GLN A 170 -13.52 -27.37 -3.40
C GLN A 170 -13.22 -28.18 -4.67
N ASP A 171 -13.79 -27.79 -5.81
CA ASP A 171 -13.55 -28.40 -7.11
C ASP A 171 -12.94 -27.39 -8.09
N PRO A 172 -11.60 -27.37 -8.21
CA PRO A 172 -10.90 -26.47 -9.11
C PRO A 172 -11.20 -26.72 -10.58
N ARG A 173 -11.46 -27.97 -10.97
CA ARG A 173 -11.76 -28.32 -12.37
C ARG A 173 -13.08 -27.69 -12.79
N SER A 174 -14.11 -27.85 -11.97
CA SER A 174 -15.41 -27.23 -12.20
C SER A 174 -15.30 -25.71 -12.35
N THR A 175 -14.54 -25.08 -11.47
CA THR A 175 -14.38 -23.61 -11.44
C THR A 175 -13.55 -23.08 -12.61
N LEU A 176 -12.46 -23.77 -12.97
CA LEU A 176 -11.49 -23.26 -13.97
C LEU A 176 -11.70 -23.85 -15.38
N ILE A 177 -12.26 -25.02 -15.50
CA ILE A 177 -12.46 -25.71 -16.77
C ILE A 177 -13.95 -25.72 -17.14
N GLY A 178 -14.78 -26.32 -16.29
CA GLY A 178 -16.21 -26.48 -16.50
C GLY A 178 -16.69 -27.87 -16.07
N ASN A 179 -17.96 -28.15 -16.37
CA ASN A 179 -18.63 -29.35 -15.96
C ASN A 179 -19.35 -30.05 -17.10
N THR A 180 -19.43 -31.37 -17.04
CA THR A 180 -20.28 -32.18 -17.89
C THR A 180 -21.65 -32.31 -17.24
N HIS A 181 -22.69 -31.91 -17.98
CA HIS A 181 -24.09 -32.00 -17.56
C HIS A 181 -24.83 -33.00 -18.42
N PHE A 182 -25.89 -33.62 -17.82
CA PHE A 182 -26.84 -34.43 -18.54
C PHE A 182 -28.21 -33.76 -18.52
N GLU A 183 -28.76 -33.54 -19.69
CA GLU A 183 -30.12 -33.00 -19.88
C GLU A 183 -30.93 -34.04 -20.70
N LYS A 184 -32.16 -34.35 -20.26
CA LYS A 184 -32.97 -35.40 -20.86
C LYS A 184 -33.22 -35.18 -22.36
N GLU A 185 -33.27 -33.96 -22.79
CA GLU A 185 -33.55 -33.58 -24.20
C GLU A 185 -32.30 -33.41 -25.06
N LYS A 186 -31.18 -33.00 -24.43
CA LYS A 186 -29.91 -32.70 -25.12
C LYS A 186 -28.84 -33.77 -24.96
N GLY A 187 -29.08 -34.74 -24.06
CA GLY A 187 -28.07 -35.73 -23.71
C GLY A 187 -26.96 -35.16 -22.83
N THR A 188 -25.77 -35.74 -22.92
CA THR A 188 -24.58 -35.26 -22.19
C THR A 188 -23.92 -34.14 -22.95
N PHE A 189 -23.66 -33.02 -22.28
CA PHE A 189 -22.95 -31.88 -22.88
C PHE A 189 -21.97 -31.24 -21.87
N PHE A 190 -20.91 -30.67 -22.37
CA PHE A 190 -19.92 -29.94 -21.57
C PHE A 190 -20.26 -28.44 -21.51
N SER A 191 -20.29 -27.87 -20.29
CA SER A 191 -20.47 -26.44 -20.04
C SER A 191 -19.13 -25.84 -19.61
N LYS A 192 -18.63 -24.89 -20.40
CA LYS A 192 -17.41 -24.12 -20.08
C LYS A 192 -17.64 -23.26 -18.84
N SER A 193 -16.61 -23.12 -18.01
CA SER A 193 -16.65 -22.24 -16.84
C SER A 193 -16.54 -20.75 -17.23
N LEU A 194 -16.89 -19.86 -16.29
CA LEU A 194 -16.65 -18.42 -16.44
C LEU A 194 -15.15 -18.09 -16.62
N PHE A 195 -14.25 -18.91 -16.07
CA PHE A 195 -12.82 -18.70 -16.23
C PHE A 195 -12.38 -18.90 -17.69
N VAL A 196 -12.99 -19.84 -18.41
CA VAL A 196 -12.73 -20.03 -19.85
C VAL A 196 -13.15 -18.81 -20.65
N GLU A 197 -14.26 -18.17 -20.31
CA GLU A 197 -14.70 -16.92 -20.91
C GLU A 197 -13.74 -15.79 -20.58
N ALA A 198 -13.36 -15.68 -19.31
CA ALA A 198 -12.47 -14.64 -18.81
C ALA A 198 -11.11 -14.63 -19.53
N ILE A 199 -10.48 -15.80 -19.71
CA ILE A 199 -9.19 -15.90 -20.41
C ILE A 199 -9.27 -15.63 -21.92
N GLN A 200 -10.45 -15.71 -22.51
CA GLN A 200 -10.71 -15.41 -23.93
C GLN A 200 -11.09 -13.94 -24.16
N THR A 201 -11.34 -13.18 -23.10
CA THR A 201 -11.70 -11.76 -23.19
C THR A 201 -10.44 -10.91 -23.32
N PRO A 202 -10.19 -10.24 -24.46
CA PRO A 202 -8.98 -9.44 -24.65
C PRO A 202 -8.86 -8.33 -23.61
N ASN A 203 -7.64 -8.10 -23.11
CA ASN A 203 -7.30 -7.09 -22.12
C ASN A 203 -8.02 -7.26 -20.75
N ALA A 204 -8.68 -8.39 -20.49
CA ALA A 204 -9.32 -8.64 -19.21
C ALA A 204 -8.31 -8.66 -18.04
N VAL A 205 -8.77 -8.26 -16.87
CA VAL A 205 -8.03 -8.43 -15.61
C VAL A 205 -8.72 -9.54 -14.81
N ILE A 206 -7.98 -10.59 -14.51
CA ILE A 206 -8.49 -11.77 -13.83
C ILE A 206 -7.90 -11.83 -12.42
N LEU A 207 -8.77 -11.67 -11.43
CA LEU A 207 -8.43 -11.73 -10.01
C LEU A 207 -8.49 -13.18 -9.52
N LEU A 208 -7.36 -13.69 -9.01
CA LEU A 208 -7.22 -15.01 -8.39
C LEU A 208 -6.98 -14.80 -6.89
N ASP A 209 -8.06 -14.73 -6.12
CA ASP A 209 -7.97 -14.41 -4.70
C ASP A 209 -7.67 -15.68 -3.87
N GLU A 210 -6.89 -15.52 -2.79
CA GLU A 210 -6.46 -16.57 -1.88
C GLU A 210 -5.72 -17.74 -2.56
N LEU A 211 -4.86 -17.45 -3.55
CA LEU A 211 -4.17 -18.48 -4.33
C LEU A 211 -3.33 -19.43 -3.46
N SER A 212 -2.76 -18.96 -2.35
CA SER A 212 -2.00 -19.79 -1.39
C SER A 212 -2.84 -20.84 -0.66
N ARG A 213 -4.17 -20.67 -0.64
CA ARG A 213 -5.13 -21.62 -0.02
C ARG A 213 -5.77 -22.56 -1.05
N ALA A 214 -5.54 -22.30 -2.33
CA ALA A 214 -6.11 -23.08 -3.41
C ALA A 214 -5.69 -24.56 -3.35
N HIS A 215 -6.54 -25.42 -3.88
CA HIS A 215 -6.21 -26.83 -4.05
C HIS A 215 -5.06 -26.99 -5.08
N PRO A 216 -4.11 -27.94 -4.91
CA PRO A 216 -3.01 -28.15 -5.83
C PRO A 216 -3.42 -28.35 -7.29
N ASP A 217 -4.60 -28.93 -7.54
CA ASP A 217 -5.12 -29.11 -8.89
C ASP A 217 -5.40 -27.76 -9.58
N ALA A 218 -5.82 -26.72 -8.82
CA ALA A 218 -5.93 -25.36 -9.36
C ALA A 218 -4.57 -24.85 -9.84
N TRP A 219 -3.50 -25.07 -9.05
CA TRP A 219 -2.16 -24.67 -9.43
C TRP A 219 -1.70 -25.38 -10.72
N ASN A 220 -1.95 -26.69 -10.84
CA ASN A 220 -1.61 -27.47 -12.03
C ASN A 220 -2.33 -26.94 -13.28
N ILE A 221 -3.62 -26.61 -13.17
CA ILE A 221 -4.40 -26.01 -14.27
C ILE A 221 -3.82 -24.64 -14.66
N LEU A 222 -3.47 -23.83 -13.68
CA LEU A 222 -2.96 -22.47 -13.88
C LEU A 222 -1.53 -22.44 -14.46
N MET A 223 -0.74 -23.50 -14.31
CA MET A 223 0.66 -23.55 -14.76
C MET A 223 0.81 -23.17 -16.23
N THR A 224 -0.02 -23.72 -17.11
CA THR A 224 0.03 -23.44 -18.57
C THR A 224 -0.61 -22.11 -18.94
N VAL A 225 -1.65 -21.71 -18.20
CA VAL A 225 -2.38 -20.45 -18.38
C VAL A 225 -1.50 -19.24 -18.04
N LEU A 226 -0.71 -19.36 -16.97
CA LEU A 226 0.18 -18.30 -16.47
C LEU A 226 1.54 -18.27 -17.18
N ASP A 227 1.91 -19.35 -17.87
CA ASP A 227 3.20 -19.45 -18.56
C ASP A 227 3.31 -18.44 -19.70
N TYR A 228 4.33 -17.59 -19.66
CA TYR A 228 4.47 -16.48 -20.60
C TYR A 228 4.68 -16.93 -22.05
N GLY A 229 5.26 -18.11 -22.24
CA GLY A 229 5.54 -18.68 -23.57
C GLY A 229 4.40 -19.52 -24.16
N GLN A 230 3.44 -19.96 -23.32
CA GLN A 230 2.42 -20.90 -23.72
C GLN A 230 1.00 -20.32 -23.65
N ARG A 231 0.59 -19.80 -22.51
CA ARG A 231 -0.70 -19.14 -22.25
C ARG A 231 -1.91 -19.86 -22.88
N TYR A 232 -2.14 -21.11 -22.45
CA TYR A 232 -3.29 -21.89 -22.92
C TYR A 232 -3.92 -22.71 -21.78
N LEU A 233 -5.19 -23.06 -21.98
CA LEU A 233 -5.95 -24.00 -21.15
C LEU A 233 -6.45 -25.15 -22.06
N ARG A 234 -6.29 -26.42 -21.62
CA ARG A 234 -6.85 -27.57 -22.32
C ARG A 234 -8.18 -27.98 -21.69
N LEU A 235 -9.17 -28.22 -22.54
CA LEU A 235 -10.48 -28.72 -22.16
C LEU A 235 -10.58 -30.20 -22.57
N ASP A 236 -9.88 -31.07 -21.84
CA ASP A 236 -9.82 -32.52 -22.18
C ASP A 236 -11.18 -33.23 -22.06
N GLU A 237 -12.14 -32.63 -21.34
CA GLU A 237 -13.50 -33.18 -21.14
C GLU A 237 -14.52 -32.66 -22.17
N ALA A 238 -14.13 -31.64 -22.98
CA ALA A 238 -14.97 -31.14 -24.04
C ALA A 238 -14.89 -32.05 -25.28
N ASP A 239 -15.99 -32.13 -26.03
CA ASP A 239 -15.97 -32.79 -27.31
C ASP A 239 -14.92 -32.13 -28.22
N GLY A 240 -13.90 -32.91 -28.61
CA GLY A 240 -12.80 -32.43 -29.46
C GLY A 240 -11.54 -32.01 -28.73
N SER A 241 -11.47 -32.06 -27.39
CA SER A 241 -10.28 -31.68 -26.56
C SER A 241 -9.72 -30.33 -26.92
N ASP A 242 -10.57 -29.29 -26.92
CA ASP A 242 -10.22 -27.94 -27.34
C ASP A 242 -9.05 -27.35 -26.52
N THR A 243 -8.13 -26.71 -27.20
CA THR A 243 -7.09 -25.87 -26.58
C THR A 243 -7.48 -24.41 -26.69
N ILE A 244 -7.77 -23.80 -25.53
CA ILE A 244 -8.15 -22.39 -25.45
C ILE A 244 -6.91 -21.55 -25.17
N LYS A 245 -6.58 -20.63 -26.09
CA LYS A 245 -5.51 -19.65 -25.87
C LYS A 245 -6.00 -18.50 -25.01
N VAL A 246 -5.13 -18.03 -24.12
CA VAL A 246 -5.36 -16.79 -23.36
C VAL A 246 -5.25 -15.63 -24.35
N ALA A 247 -6.25 -14.77 -24.35
CA ALA A 247 -6.30 -13.60 -25.24
C ALA A 247 -5.19 -12.58 -24.94
N ASP A 248 -4.88 -11.75 -25.91
CA ASP A 248 -3.86 -10.72 -25.78
C ASP A 248 -4.25 -9.69 -24.71
N GLY A 249 -3.25 -9.22 -23.98
CA GLY A 249 -3.42 -8.19 -22.94
C GLY A 249 -4.08 -8.68 -21.64
N VAL A 250 -4.49 -9.94 -21.54
CA VAL A 250 -5.02 -10.50 -20.27
C VAL A 250 -3.97 -10.45 -19.19
N THR A 251 -4.36 -9.92 -18.03
CA THR A 251 -3.52 -9.80 -16.84
C THR A 251 -4.11 -10.60 -15.71
N PHE A 252 -3.32 -11.45 -15.07
CA PHE A 252 -3.72 -12.14 -13.86
C PHE A 252 -3.17 -11.40 -12.63
N VAL A 253 -4.06 -11.13 -11.68
CA VAL A 253 -3.71 -10.53 -10.39
C VAL A 253 -4.07 -11.52 -9.30
N ALA A 254 -3.07 -12.11 -8.65
CA ALA A 254 -3.26 -13.05 -7.57
C ALA A 254 -3.05 -12.39 -6.21
N THR A 255 -3.74 -12.88 -5.18
CA THR A 255 -3.42 -12.58 -3.79
C THR A 255 -3.00 -13.84 -3.07
N ALA A 256 -2.02 -13.71 -2.18
CA ALA A 256 -1.53 -14.80 -1.38
C ALA A 256 -1.13 -14.33 0.02
N ASN A 257 -1.45 -15.12 1.03
CA ASN A 257 -0.87 -14.97 2.36
C ASN A 257 0.37 -15.86 2.41
N ILE A 258 1.54 -15.27 2.62
CA ILE A 258 2.82 -16.00 2.72
C ILE A 258 3.38 -15.70 4.10
N GLY A 259 3.69 -16.75 4.85
CA GLY A 259 4.23 -16.67 6.21
C GLY A 259 3.95 -17.99 6.96
N ASN A 260 4.82 -18.31 7.91
CA ASN A 260 4.70 -19.52 8.71
C ASN A 260 3.52 -19.48 9.70
N GLU A 261 2.99 -18.28 9.96
CA GLU A 261 1.85 -18.03 10.85
C GLU A 261 0.50 -18.47 10.25
N TYR A 262 0.44 -18.73 8.95
CA TYR A 262 -0.81 -19.12 8.28
C TYR A 262 -0.95 -20.64 8.18
N THR A 263 -1.55 -21.27 9.18
CA THR A 263 -1.74 -22.72 9.25
C THR A 263 -2.58 -23.31 8.11
N SER A 264 -3.37 -22.49 7.43
CA SER A 264 -4.22 -22.90 6.30
C SER A 264 -3.59 -22.65 4.94
N THR A 265 -2.40 -22.03 4.88
CA THR A 265 -1.71 -21.79 3.62
C THR A 265 -0.81 -22.98 3.29
N ARG A 266 -0.81 -23.36 2.02
CA ARG A 266 0.12 -24.36 1.50
C ARG A 266 1.39 -23.68 1.03
N VAL A 267 2.52 -24.34 1.17
CA VAL A 267 3.75 -23.88 0.53
C VAL A 267 3.53 -23.95 -0.98
N MET A 268 3.47 -22.79 -1.60
CA MET A 268 3.27 -22.72 -3.05
C MET A 268 4.52 -23.19 -3.78
N ASP A 269 4.29 -23.90 -4.90
CA ASP A 269 5.38 -24.32 -5.77
C ASP A 269 6.13 -23.11 -6.31
N LYS A 270 7.46 -23.18 -6.23
CA LYS A 270 8.35 -22.13 -6.73
C LYS A 270 8.14 -21.89 -8.23
N ALA A 271 7.84 -22.94 -9.01
CA ALA A 271 7.55 -22.82 -10.42
C ALA A 271 6.27 -22.01 -10.69
N LEU A 272 5.26 -22.11 -9.81
CA LEU A 272 4.07 -21.27 -9.90
C LEU A 272 4.41 -19.82 -9.55
N MET A 273 5.18 -19.59 -8.49
CA MET A 273 5.58 -18.25 -8.06
C MET A 273 6.42 -17.52 -9.13
N ASP A 274 7.30 -18.22 -9.84
CA ASP A 274 8.14 -17.67 -10.91
C ASP A 274 7.33 -17.13 -12.12
N ARG A 275 6.04 -17.50 -12.22
CA ARG A 275 5.13 -16.99 -13.24
C ARG A 275 4.50 -15.64 -12.89
N PHE A 276 4.77 -15.14 -11.72
CA PHE A 276 4.24 -13.88 -11.23
C PHE A 276 5.33 -12.84 -10.96
N THR A 277 4.98 -11.60 -11.16
CA THR A 277 5.67 -10.45 -10.59
C THR A 277 5.16 -10.27 -9.16
N ILE A 278 6.01 -10.48 -8.17
CA ILE A 278 5.61 -10.42 -6.76
C ILE A 278 5.68 -8.97 -6.27
N VAL A 279 4.61 -8.53 -5.61
CA VAL A 279 4.52 -7.25 -4.91
C VAL A 279 4.16 -7.51 -3.46
N GLU A 280 5.08 -7.23 -2.57
CA GLU A 280 4.87 -7.39 -1.14
C GLU A 280 4.10 -6.21 -0.56
N MET A 281 3.06 -6.54 0.20
CA MET A 281 2.21 -5.61 0.93
C MET A 281 2.51 -5.76 2.41
N ASP A 282 2.94 -4.67 3.04
CA ASP A 282 3.22 -4.65 4.46
C ASP A 282 1.97 -4.26 5.27
N VAL A 283 2.00 -4.50 6.56
CA VAL A 283 1.06 -3.86 7.48
C VAL A 283 1.29 -2.35 7.46
N LEU A 284 0.23 -1.58 7.70
CA LEU A 284 0.34 -0.13 7.74
C LEU A 284 1.19 0.31 8.94
N SER A 285 2.00 1.34 8.72
CA SER A 285 2.62 2.09 9.81
C SER A 285 1.56 2.80 10.66
N GLU A 286 1.89 3.20 11.87
CA GLU A 286 0.99 3.99 12.74
C GLU A 286 0.49 5.26 12.02
N ASP A 287 1.37 5.97 11.31
CA ASP A 287 1.05 7.21 10.60
C ASP A 287 0.12 6.95 9.40
N ASP A 288 0.39 5.91 8.60
CA ASP A 288 -0.43 5.53 7.46
C ASP A 288 -1.81 5.05 7.91
N GLU A 289 -1.87 4.27 9.00
CA GLU A 289 -3.13 3.78 9.56
C GLU A 289 -3.97 4.93 10.15
N THR A 290 -3.34 5.85 10.88
CA THR A 290 -3.98 7.08 11.36
C THR A 290 -4.54 7.90 10.20
N THR A 291 -3.79 8.01 9.11
CA THR A 291 -4.23 8.73 7.90
C THR A 291 -5.44 8.04 7.26
N LEU A 292 -5.43 6.71 7.16
CA LEU A 292 -6.53 5.91 6.65
C LEU A 292 -7.79 6.09 7.51
N LEU A 293 -7.65 5.96 8.82
CA LEU A 293 -8.78 6.05 9.76
C LEU A 293 -9.40 7.46 9.75
N ASN A 294 -8.60 8.52 9.73
CA ASN A 294 -9.08 9.90 9.57
C ASN A 294 -9.81 10.12 8.23
N TYR A 295 -9.36 9.49 7.15
CA TYR A 295 -10.05 9.55 5.88
C TYR A 295 -11.41 8.84 5.90
N MET A 296 -11.48 7.66 6.54
CA MET A 296 -12.70 6.86 6.61
C MET A 296 -13.72 7.39 7.62
N PHE A 297 -13.26 7.96 8.72
CA PHE A 297 -14.09 8.41 9.85
C PHE A 297 -13.83 9.88 10.22
N PRO A 298 -14.10 10.83 9.31
CA PRO A 298 -13.74 12.25 9.50
C PRO A 298 -14.51 12.95 10.63
N HIS A 299 -15.54 12.32 11.20
CA HIS A 299 -16.34 12.84 12.30
C HIS A 299 -15.96 12.28 13.68
N VAL A 300 -15.04 11.33 13.74
CA VAL A 300 -14.47 10.81 14.99
C VAL A 300 -13.24 11.66 15.33
N ASP A 301 -13.01 11.90 16.63
CA ASP A 301 -11.84 12.67 17.07
C ASP A 301 -10.54 12.01 16.57
N SER A 302 -9.71 12.83 15.94
CA SER A 302 -8.44 12.38 15.36
C SER A 302 -7.46 11.83 16.41
N ILE A 303 -7.54 12.29 17.66
CA ILE A 303 -6.73 11.77 18.78
C ILE A 303 -7.15 10.32 19.07
N VAL A 304 -8.47 10.07 19.13
CA VAL A 304 -8.99 8.72 19.37
C VAL A 304 -8.63 7.77 18.24
N LEU A 305 -8.74 8.23 16.98
CA LEU A 305 -8.31 7.44 15.80
C LEU A 305 -6.81 7.15 15.84
N GLY A 306 -5.99 8.10 16.26
CA GLY A 306 -4.55 7.93 16.49
C GLY A 306 -4.27 6.89 17.57
N ASN A 307 -5.04 6.89 18.67
CA ASN A 307 -4.93 5.88 19.73
C ASN A 307 -5.24 4.47 19.21
N VAL A 308 -6.26 4.33 18.35
CA VAL A 308 -6.58 3.04 17.71
C VAL A 308 -5.43 2.54 16.84
N ALA A 309 -4.86 3.42 16.02
CA ALA A 309 -3.68 3.08 15.19
C ALA A 309 -2.47 2.67 16.04
N LYS A 310 -2.27 3.33 17.18
CA LYS A 310 -1.21 3.04 18.13
C LYS A 310 -1.41 1.69 18.84
N ILE A 311 -2.64 1.36 19.25
CA ILE A 311 -2.99 0.03 19.78
C ILE A 311 -2.63 -1.05 18.76
N ALA A 312 -2.98 -0.87 17.49
CA ALA A 312 -2.63 -1.81 16.44
C ALA A 312 -1.12 -1.93 16.24
N SER A 313 -0.40 -0.81 16.20
CA SER A 313 1.06 -0.77 16.08
C SER A 313 1.75 -1.50 17.23
N LEU A 314 1.34 -1.26 18.49
CA LEU A 314 1.89 -1.91 19.68
C LEU A 314 1.63 -3.43 19.67
N THR A 315 0.42 -3.86 19.34
CA THR A 315 0.10 -5.30 19.27
C THR A 315 0.87 -6.01 18.16
N ARG A 316 1.07 -5.38 17.00
CA ARG A 316 1.88 -5.91 15.89
C ARG A 316 3.36 -5.99 16.27
N SER A 317 3.88 -5.00 16.95
CA SER A 317 5.26 -4.99 17.45
C SER A 317 5.49 -6.11 18.46
N GLU A 318 4.56 -6.32 19.39
CA GLU A 318 4.62 -7.39 20.37
C GLU A 318 4.57 -8.77 19.71
N SER A 319 3.64 -8.99 18.76
CA SER A 319 3.51 -10.29 18.08
C SER A 319 4.73 -10.67 17.24
N ASN A 320 5.53 -9.69 16.82
CA ASN A 320 6.75 -9.90 16.06
C ASN A 320 8.02 -9.94 16.94
N SER A 321 7.89 -9.82 18.27
CA SER A 321 9.03 -9.86 19.18
C SER A 321 9.50 -11.30 19.43
N ASP A 322 10.76 -11.48 19.78
CA ASP A 322 11.31 -12.79 20.15
C ASP A 322 10.67 -13.37 21.42
N THR A 323 10.08 -12.53 22.26
CA THR A 323 9.37 -12.88 23.50
C THR A 323 7.88 -12.61 23.41
N ALA A 324 7.29 -12.79 22.23
CA ALA A 324 5.91 -12.47 21.97
C ALA A 324 4.96 -13.09 22.99
N ARG A 325 4.10 -12.26 23.59
CA ARG A 325 3.04 -12.69 24.52
C ARG A 325 1.68 -12.87 23.84
N ILE A 326 1.60 -12.49 22.57
CA ILE A 326 0.42 -12.64 21.73
C ILE A 326 0.81 -13.24 20.38
N THR A 327 -0.06 -14.07 19.84
CA THR A 327 0.20 -14.82 18.59
C THR A 327 0.02 -13.96 17.34
N SER A 328 -0.76 -12.89 17.41
CA SER A 328 -1.04 -12.02 16.26
C SER A 328 -1.34 -10.58 16.70
N GLY A 329 -0.94 -9.61 15.90
CA GLY A 329 -1.29 -8.20 16.11
C GLY A 329 -2.67 -7.86 15.54
N VAL A 330 -3.27 -6.78 16.04
CA VAL A 330 -4.54 -6.24 15.54
C VAL A 330 -4.41 -5.86 14.06
N SER A 331 -5.29 -6.39 13.22
CA SER A 331 -5.29 -6.13 11.78
C SER A 331 -5.92 -4.77 11.44
N THR A 332 -5.56 -4.17 10.29
CA THR A 332 -6.23 -2.95 9.81
C THR A 332 -7.74 -3.14 9.59
N ARG A 333 -8.19 -4.35 9.29
CA ARG A 333 -9.64 -4.64 9.22
C ARG A 333 -10.30 -4.47 10.58
N THR A 334 -9.65 -4.93 11.64
CA THR A 334 -10.13 -4.80 13.02
C THR A 334 -10.15 -3.33 13.48
N THR A 335 -9.12 -2.53 13.13
CA THR A 335 -9.10 -1.11 13.47
C THR A 335 -10.20 -0.32 12.76
N VAL A 336 -10.49 -0.65 11.50
CA VAL A 336 -11.62 -0.05 10.76
C VAL A 336 -12.96 -0.42 11.40
N GLU A 337 -13.16 -1.67 11.80
CA GLU A 337 -14.38 -2.11 12.50
C GLU A 337 -14.55 -1.40 13.85
N LEU A 338 -13.47 -1.32 14.63
CA LEU A 338 -13.48 -0.60 15.91
C LEU A 338 -13.82 0.89 15.71
N CYS A 339 -13.25 1.54 14.71
CA CYS A 339 -13.58 2.94 14.41
C CYS A 339 -15.02 3.11 13.92
N GLY A 340 -15.60 2.10 13.27
CA GLY A 340 -17.03 2.07 12.95
C GLY A 340 -17.90 2.10 14.21
N LEU A 341 -17.55 1.31 15.23
CA LEU A 341 -18.24 1.32 16.52
C LEU A 341 -18.09 2.66 17.25
N LEU A 342 -16.89 3.27 17.23
CA LEU A 342 -16.66 4.61 17.77
C LEU A 342 -17.54 5.66 17.08
N TYR A 343 -17.67 5.56 15.76
CA TYR A 343 -18.54 6.44 14.97
C TYR A 343 -20.02 6.28 15.34
N ASP A 344 -20.43 5.06 15.71
CA ASP A 344 -21.78 4.74 16.21
C ASP A 344 -22.02 5.14 17.67
N GLY A 345 -20.99 5.72 18.34
CA GLY A 345 -21.11 6.29 19.69
C GLY A 345 -20.71 5.34 20.83
N PHE A 346 -20.11 4.18 20.51
CA PHE A 346 -19.54 3.32 21.54
C PHE A 346 -18.24 3.92 22.08
N SER A 347 -17.93 3.69 23.35
CA SER A 347 -16.62 4.03 23.92
C SER A 347 -15.51 3.13 23.36
N LEU A 348 -14.25 3.55 23.48
CA LEU A 348 -13.10 2.74 23.06
C LEU A 348 -13.06 1.39 23.81
N GLU A 349 -13.42 1.37 25.07
CA GLU A 349 -13.48 0.15 25.88
C GLU A 349 -14.57 -0.81 25.37
N GLU A 350 -15.81 -0.32 25.19
CA GLU A 350 -16.93 -1.13 24.68
C GLU A 350 -16.64 -1.66 23.27
N ALA A 351 -16.12 -0.81 22.38
CA ALA A 351 -15.76 -1.20 21.03
C ALA A 351 -14.65 -2.26 21.02
N SER A 352 -13.68 -2.16 21.93
CA SER A 352 -12.59 -3.13 22.04
C SER A 352 -13.06 -4.47 22.62
N GLU A 353 -14.05 -4.46 23.54
CA GLU A 353 -14.62 -5.68 24.12
C GLU A 353 -15.24 -6.59 23.05
N VAL A 354 -15.83 -6.00 22.01
CA VAL A 354 -16.51 -6.77 20.95
C VAL A 354 -15.65 -7.00 19.72
N SER A 355 -14.71 -6.09 19.39
CA SER A 355 -13.95 -6.17 18.14
C SER A 355 -12.51 -6.71 18.31
N ILE A 356 -11.83 -6.41 19.42
CA ILE A 356 -10.43 -6.79 19.65
C ILE A 356 -10.33 -8.03 20.55
N TYR A 357 -10.87 -7.97 21.76
CA TYR A 357 -10.61 -9.00 22.77
C TYR A 357 -11.05 -10.43 22.39
N PRO A 358 -12.15 -10.64 21.63
CA PRO A 358 -12.53 -11.99 21.23
C PRO A 358 -11.55 -12.68 20.30
N GLN A 359 -10.62 -11.94 19.67
CA GLN A 359 -9.61 -12.49 18.76
C GLN A 359 -8.44 -13.15 19.52
N TYR A 360 -8.35 -12.98 20.84
CA TYR A 360 -7.26 -13.45 21.69
C TYR A 360 -7.72 -14.51 22.68
N ASP A 361 -6.84 -15.48 22.93
CA ASP A 361 -7.11 -16.55 23.87
C ASP A 361 -7.21 -15.99 25.31
N SER A 362 -8.21 -16.48 26.05
CA SER A 362 -8.42 -16.16 27.47
C SER A 362 -7.82 -17.22 28.41
N THR A 363 -7.28 -18.32 27.86
CA THR A 363 -6.67 -19.39 28.66
C THR A 363 -5.39 -18.89 29.32
N GLY A 364 -5.26 -19.09 30.63
CA GLY A 364 -4.11 -18.59 31.41
C GLY A 364 -4.47 -17.44 32.38
N GLY A 365 -5.71 -16.96 32.37
CA GLY A 365 -6.17 -15.96 33.33
C GLY A 365 -5.42 -14.63 33.17
N VAL A 366 -4.68 -14.21 34.20
CA VAL A 366 -3.94 -12.93 34.25
C VAL A 366 -2.83 -12.89 33.20
N ASP A 367 -2.23 -14.04 32.87
CA ASP A 367 -1.14 -14.15 31.90
C ASP A 367 -1.64 -14.47 30.48
N SER A 368 -2.96 -14.42 30.23
CA SER A 368 -3.53 -14.70 28.92
C SER A 368 -3.24 -13.59 27.93
N GLU A 369 -3.18 -13.96 26.62
CA GLU A 369 -3.08 -12.99 25.53
C GLU A 369 -4.11 -11.88 25.61
N ARG A 370 -5.37 -12.25 25.93
CA ARG A 370 -6.48 -11.32 26.08
C ARG A 370 -6.24 -10.31 27.18
N THR A 371 -5.73 -10.76 28.34
CA THR A 371 -5.42 -9.85 29.45
C THR A 371 -4.33 -8.87 29.07
N PHE A 372 -3.30 -9.34 28.39
CA PHE A 372 -2.23 -8.48 27.92
C PHE A 372 -2.74 -7.41 26.92
N VAL A 373 -3.57 -7.80 25.96
CA VAL A 373 -4.17 -6.85 25.01
C VAL A 373 -5.10 -5.86 25.71
N LYS A 374 -5.86 -6.31 26.73
CA LYS A 374 -6.67 -5.39 27.57
C LYS A 374 -5.80 -4.33 28.25
N GLN A 375 -4.64 -4.70 28.77
CA GLN A 375 -3.70 -3.74 29.37
C GLN A 375 -3.18 -2.71 28.36
N ILE A 376 -2.94 -3.12 27.10
CA ILE A 376 -2.56 -2.18 26.05
C ILE A 376 -3.69 -1.19 25.77
N VAL A 377 -4.92 -1.67 25.61
CA VAL A 377 -6.09 -0.82 25.29
C VAL A 377 -6.39 0.15 26.44
N GLN A 378 -6.33 -0.31 27.68
CA GLN A 378 -6.60 0.51 28.86
C GLN A 378 -5.74 1.75 28.96
N LYS A 379 -4.49 1.71 28.46
CA LYS A 379 -3.61 2.90 28.42
C LYS A 379 -4.17 4.06 27.57
N PHE A 380 -5.18 3.79 26.75
CA PHE A 380 -5.79 4.76 25.83
C PHE A 380 -7.28 5.01 26.13
N CYS A 381 -7.84 4.35 27.16
CA CYS A 381 -9.24 4.52 27.56
C CYS A 381 -9.44 5.65 28.58
N ASP A 382 -8.40 6.02 29.34
CA ASP A 382 -8.50 7.05 30.36
C ASP A 382 -8.37 8.46 29.76
N ASP A 383 -9.40 9.27 29.94
CA ASP A 383 -9.40 10.69 29.64
C ASP A 383 -8.35 11.44 30.48
N GLY A 384 -7.10 11.49 30.01
CA GLY A 384 -6.14 12.53 30.35
C GLY A 384 -5.67 12.66 31.80
N SER A 385 -5.91 11.71 32.70
CA SER A 385 -5.18 11.61 33.96
C SER A 385 -3.94 10.76 33.73
N ASN A 386 -2.81 11.41 33.50
CA ASN A 386 -1.48 10.82 33.60
C ASN A 386 -1.22 10.38 35.05
N ASP A 387 -1.81 9.29 35.48
CA ASP A 387 -1.27 8.52 36.57
C ASP A 387 -0.47 7.38 35.93
N ASP A 388 0.83 7.52 35.97
CA ASP A 388 1.80 6.48 35.69
C ASP A 388 1.51 5.28 36.62
N LEU A 389 0.65 4.36 36.14
CA LEU A 389 0.31 3.11 36.87
C LEU A 389 1.50 2.15 36.98
N PHE A 390 2.65 2.52 36.40
CA PHE A 390 3.93 1.81 36.55
C PHE A 390 5.05 2.83 36.74
N ASN A 391 5.09 3.42 37.93
CA ASN A 391 6.29 4.13 38.36
C ASN A 391 7.34 3.06 38.66
N GLU A 392 8.47 3.09 37.95
CA GLU A 392 9.61 2.18 38.18
C GLU A 392 10.11 2.25 39.65
N ASP A 393 9.76 3.30 40.38
CA ASP A 393 10.14 3.50 41.76
C ASP A 393 9.33 2.61 42.72
N GLU A 394 8.09 2.17 42.43
CA GLU A 394 7.32 1.27 43.28
C GLU A 394 7.73 -0.21 43.17
N MET A 395 8.37 -0.60 42.06
CA MET A 395 8.91 -1.95 41.91
C MET A 395 10.21 -2.16 42.71
N SER A 396 10.93 -1.08 43.04
CA SER A 396 12.16 -1.14 43.85
C SER A 396 11.90 -1.24 45.34
N GLU A 397 10.75 -0.81 45.85
CA GLU A 397 10.39 -0.92 47.26
C GLU A 397 9.81 -2.29 47.63
N ALA A 398 9.24 -3.03 46.68
CA ALA A 398 8.69 -4.38 46.94
C ALA A 398 9.78 -5.46 47.08
N GLU A 399 10.98 -5.24 46.57
CA GLU A 399 12.14 -6.15 46.72
C GLU A 399 12.96 -5.87 47.98
N GLY A 400 12.73 -4.78 48.67
CA GLY A 400 13.48 -4.36 49.88
C GLY A 400 12.98 -4.93 51.21
N ASP A 401 11.76 -5.46 51.30
CA ASP A 401 11.14 -5.94 52.55
C ASP A 401 11.13 -7.47 52.76
N ALA A 402 11.88 -8.21 51.93
CA ALA A 402 12.05 -9.65 52.05
C ALA A 402 13.51 -10.05 52.31
N SER A 403 14.13 -9.44 53.35
CA SER A 403 15.42 -9.90 53.87
C SER A 403 15.46 -9.90 55.40
#